data_b79db4b6658bb8e799065855d7b95757
#
_entry.id   b79db4b6658bb8e799065855d7b95757
#
_cell.length_a   1.000
_cell.length_b   1.000
_cell.length_c   1.000
_cell.angle_alpha   90.00
_cell.angle_beta   90.00
_cell.angle_gamma   90.00
#
_symmetry.space_group_name_H-M   'P 1'
#
loop_
_entity.id
_entity.type
_entity.pdbx_description
1 polymer ?
#
loop_
_entity_poly.entity_id
_entity_poly.type
_entity_poly.pdbx_seq_one_letter_code
_entity_poly.pdbx_strand_id
1 'polypeptide(L)'
;MKTISNILTILAFAFTCNAQASDLAKEQRWADAIEDTIMDGETMLLNDGKSDFLGIFTEAIEDKNRAAIIMHGTGIHPDWQQVINPLRVGLTDHGWHTLSIQMPILANDAEYPAYAPLYDEVAPRINAAINYLKEEGYKKIVLIGHSQGSTMGTYYLANNKTDVTGFVG
;
A
#
# COMPACT_ATOMS: atom_id res chain seq x y z
N MET A 1 -26.27 -12.04 64.95
CA MET A 1 -26.24 -12.60 63.61
C MET A 1 -25.62 -11.55 62.69
N LYS A 2 -24.36 -11.79 62.24
CA LYS A 2 -23.63 -10.88 61.32
C LYS A 2 -23.73 -11.49 59.90
N THR A 3 -24.42 -10.82 59.02
CA THR A 3 -24.51 -11.16 57.59
C THR A 3 -23.25 -10.67 56.89
N ILE A 4 -22.42 -11.61 56.39
CA ILE A 4 -21.26 -11.34 55.59
C ILE A 4 -21.74 -11.24 54.14
N SER A 5 -21.68 -10.03 53.58
CA SER A 5 -21.97 -9.77 52.15
C SER A 5 -20.71 -10.09 51.35
N ASN A 6 -20.72 -11.16 50.57
CA ASN A 6 -19.66 -11.49 49.59
C ASN A 6 -19.86 -10.61 48.36
N ILE A 7 -18.98 -9.64 48.18
CA ILE A 7 -18.84 -8.88 46.95
C ILE A 7 -17.95 -9.69 46.00
N LEU A 8 -18.57 -10.29 45.00
CA LEU A 8 -17.88 -11.00 43.93
C LEU A 8 -17.41 -9.95 42.90
N THR A 9 -16.11 -9.61 42.95
CA THR A 9 -15.48 -8.71 41.97
C THR A 9 -15.21 -9.49 40.69
N ILE A 10 -16.02 -9.28 39.67
CA ILE A 10 -15.76 -9.81 38.31
C ILE A 10 -14.68 -8.98 37.66
N LEU A 11 -13.48 -9.53 37.56
CA LEU A 11 -12.38 -8.92 36.80
C LEU A 11 -12.63 -9.19 35.31
N ALA A 12 -13.17 -8.20 34.60
CA ALA A 12 -13.33 -8.27 33.16
C ALA A 12 -11.94 -8.14 32.51
N PHE A 13 -11.40 -9.25 32.02
CA PHE A 13 -10.24 -9.25 31.13
C PHE A 13 -10.69 -8.71 29.77
N ALA A 14 -10.40 -7.44 29.49
CA ALA A 14 -10.51 -6.90 28.15
C ALA A 14 -9.40 -7.54 27.30
N PHE A 15 -9.76 -8.53 26.49
CA PHE A 15 -8.93 -8.97 25.38
C PHE A 15 -8.85 -7.79 24.40
N THR A 16 -7.76 -7.04 24.47
CA THR A 16 -7.41 -6.12 23.36
C THR A 16 -7.01 -7.00 22.18
N CYS A 17 -7.92 -7.15 21.24
CA CYS A 17 -7.60 -7.67 19.92
C CYS A 17 -6.60 -6.68 19.30
N ASN A 18 -5.29 -6.98 19.37
CA ASN A 18 -4.32 -6.25 18.57
C ASN A 18 -4.60 -6.62 17.12
N ALA A 19 -5.39 -5.80 16.42
CA ALA A 19 -5.37 -5.79 14.98
C ALA A 19 -3.92 -5.46 14.59
N GLN A 20 -3.24 -6.38 13.96
CA GLN A 20 -1.85 -6.19 13.55
C GLN A 20 -1.87 -5.14 12.44
N ALA A 21 -1.45 -3.93 12.77
CA ALA A 21 -1.25 -2.86 11.81
C ALA A 21 0.09 -3.07 11.08
N SER A 22 0.23 -2.46 9.91
CA SER A 22 1.49 -2.45 9.18
C SER A 22 2.65 -1.89 10.03
N ASP A 23 3.87 -2.31 9.71
CA ASP A 23 5.09 -1.81 10.35
C ASP A 23 5.47 -0.42 9.77
N LEU A 24 4.76 0.62 10.22
CA LEU A 24 4.97 2.00 9.79
C LEU A 24 6.41 2.47 9.99
N ALA A 25 7.08 2.00 11.04
CA ALA A 25 8.47 2.38 11.30
C ALA A 25 9.42 1.80 10.23
N LYS A 26 9.14 0.60 9.74
CA LYS A 26 9.89 -0.01 8.62
C LYS A 26 9.57 0.69 7.30
N GLU A 27 8.31 1.01 7.06
CA GLU A 27 7.89 1.77 5.88
C GLU A 27 8.61 3.12 5.82
N GLN A 28 8.68 3.84 6.94
CA GLN A 28 9.37 5.13 7.04
C GLN A 28 10.87 4.99 6.75
N ARG A 29 11.55 3.99 7.36
CA ARG A 29 12.99 3.77 7.08
C ARG A 29 13.25 3.48 5.60
N TRP A 30 12.34 2.79 4.92
CA TRP A 30 12.47 2.55 3.50
C TRP A 30 12.20 3.81 2.67
N ALA A 31 11.20 4.61 3.07
CA ALA A 31 10.92 5.89 2.42
C ALA A 31 12.15 6.81 2.48
N ASP A 32 12.73 6.98 3.67
CA ASP A 32 13.94 7.81 3.87
C ASP A 32 15.11 7.32 2.99
N ALA A 33 15.37 6.00 2.98
CA ALA A 33 16.46 5.43 2.19
C ALA A 33 16.25 5.55 0.68
N ILE A 34 15.00 5.46 0.22
CA ILE A 34 14.65 5.64 -1.20
C ILE A 34 14.79 7.10 -1.59
N GLU A 35 14.29 8.03 -0.78
CA GLU A 35 14.38 9.47 -1.04
C GLU A 35 15.83 9.92 -1.22
N ASP A 36 16.75 9.39 -0.42
CA ASP A 36 18.18 9.70 -0.50
C ASP A 36 18.86 9.12 -1.76
N THR A 37 18.30 8.11 -2.41
CA THR A 37 18.98 7.33 -3.46
C THR A 37 18.21 7.23 -4.78
N ILE A 38 17.01 7.76 -4.86
CA ILE A 38 16.18 7.67 -6.06
C ILE A 38 16.86 8.37 -7.25
N MET A 39 16.90 7.71 -8.40
CA MET A 39 17.50 8.26 -9.63
C MET A 39 16.45 8.59 -10.69
N ASP A 40 15.36 7.84 -10.71
CA ASP A 40 14.27 7.97 -11.68
C ASP A 40 12.96 8.24 -10.96
N GLY A 41 12.25 9.30 -11.35
CA GLY A 41 11.00 9.72 -10.75
C GLY A 41 11.16 10.59 -9.50
N GLU A 42 10.05 10.92 -8.90
CA GLU A 42 9.94 11.80 -7.73
C GLU A 42 9.22 11.08 -6.59
N THR A 43 9.77 11.18 -5.40
CA THR A 43 9.12 10.69 -4.18
C THR A 43 8.05 11.67 -3.71
N MET A 44 6.97 11.13 -3.15
CA MET A 44 5.90 11.92 -2.54
C MET A 44 5.29 11.17 -1.36
N LEU A 45 4.64 11.89 -0.46
CA LEU A 45 3.81 11.32 0.58
C LEU A 45 2.34 11.35 0.14
N LEU A 46 1.74 10.18 0.09
CA LEU A 46 0.29 10.00 -0.03
C LEU A 46 -0.28 9.74 1.36
N ASN A 47 -1.56 10.07 1.57
CA ASN A 47 -2.21 9.87 2.88
C ASN A 47 -3.41 8.95 2.75
N ASP A 48 -3.46 7.88 3.55
CA ASP A 48 -4.54 6.88 3.55
C ASP A 48 -5.71 7.23 4.51
N GLY A 49 -5.66 8.42 5.11
CA GLY A 49 -6.62 8.87 6.11
C GLY A 49 -6.22 8.53 7.56
N LYS A 50 -5.14 7.77 7.75
CA LYS A 50 -4.57 7.42 9.06
C LYS A 50 -3.08 7.72 9.15
N SER A 51 -2.35 7.47 8.06
CA SER A 51 -0.89 7.64 7.98
C SER A 51 -0.47 8.10 6.59
N ASP A 52 0.69 8.74 6.54
CA ASP A 52 1.37 9.00 5.29
C ASP A 52 2.16 7.77 4.86
N PHE A 53 2.26 7.56 3.55
CA PHE A 53 3.01 6.46 2.96
C PHE A 53 3.68 6.89 1.65
N LEU A 54 4.77 6.25 1.30
CA LEU A 54 5.56 6.59 0.13
C LEU A 54 4.82 6.27 -1.17
N GLY A 55 4.79 7.24 -2.08
CA GLY A 55 4.55 7.09 -3.50
C GLY A 55 5.79 7.50 -4.29
N ILE A 56 6.05 6.85 -5.42
CA ILE A 56 7.10 7.23 -6.37
C ILE A 56 6.43 7.43 -7.72
N PHE A 57 6.35 8.68 -8.15
CA PHE A 57 5.81 9.03 -9.45
C PHE A 57 6.93 9.09 -10.49
N THR A 58 6.73 8.46 -11.65
CA THR A 58 7.69 8.51 -12.76
C THR A 58 6.93 8.91 -14.01
N GLU A 59 7.33 10.04 -14.58
CA GLU A 59 6.69 10.62 -15.74
C GLU A 59 7.01 9.83 -17.01
N ALA A 60 6.02 9.67 -17.89
CA ALA A 60 6.21 9.04 -19.19
C ALA A 60 6.98 9.97 -20.15
N ILE A 61 7.81 9.38 -21.00
CA ILE A 61 8.52 10.12 -22.05
C ILE A 61 7.52 10.77 -23.04
N GLU A 62 6.43 10.06 -23.35
CA GLU A 62 5.32 10.57 -24.15
C GLU A 62 4.03 10.51 -23.32
N ASP A 63 3.44 11.66 -23.01
CA ASP A 63 2.16 11.70 -22.30
C ASP A 63 1.04 11.17 -23.17
N LYS A 64 0.47 10.02 -22.77
CA LYS A 64 -0.73 9.42 -23.39
C LYS A 64 -1.94 9.46 -22.46
N ASN A 65 -1.93 10.31 -21.44
CA ASN A 65 -2.99 10.48 -20.45
C ASN A 65 -3.40 9.15 -19.78
N ARG A 66 -2.40 8.33 -19.43
CA ARG A 66 -2.61 7.05 -18.80
C ARG A 66 -1.54 6.78 -17.74
N ALA A 67 -1.94 6.18 -16.64
CA ALA A 67 -1.07 5.90 -15.53
C ALA A 67 -1.26 4.47 -15.00
N ALA A 68 -0.19 3.90 -14.44
CA ALA A 68 -0.19 2.61 -13.78
C ALA A 68 0.17 2.79 -12.30
N ILE A 69 -0.69 2.28 -11.41
CA ILE A 69 -0.36 2.15 -10.00
C ILE A 69 0.32 0.80 -9.80
N ILE A 70 1.53 0.80 -9.25
CA ILE A 70 2.33 -0.40 -9.05
C ILE A 70 2.36 -0.76 -7.57
N MET A 71 1.97 -1.99 -7.26
CA MET A 71 1.84 -2.54 -5.92
C MET A 71 2.87 -3.64 -5.71
N HIS A 72 3.80 -3.42 -4.80
CA HIS A 72 4.87 -4.37 -4.50
C HIS A 72 4.40 -5.56 -3.64
N GLY A 73 5.25 -6.58 -3.53
CA GLY A 73 5.02 -7.78 -2.74
C GLY A 73 5.54 -7.73 -1.32
N THR A 74 5.47 -8.88 -0.64
CA THR A 74 5.96 -9.10 0.72
C THR A 74 7.45 -8.85 0.83
N GLY A 75 7.88 -8.13 1.86
CA GLY A 75 9.30 -7.96 2.18
C GLY A 75 10.10 -7.08 1.23
N ILE A 76 9.43 -6.41 0.28
CA ILE A 76 10.03 -5.48 -0.67
C ILE A 76 9.32 -4.11 -0.62
N HIS A 77 9.82 -3.12 -1.34
CA HIS A 77 9.40 -1.73 -1.28
C HIS A 77 9.10 -1.15 -2.68
N PRO A 78 8.54 0.07 -2.79
CA PRO A 78 8.12 0.69 -4.06
C PRO A 78 9.23 0.92 -5.10
N ASP A 79 10.48 0.80 -4.71
CA ASP A 79 11.65 0.90 -5.63
C ASP A 79 12.50 -0.38 -5.65
N TRP A 80 11.90 -1.55 -5.44
CA TRP A 80 12.64 -2.81 -5.41
C TRP A 80 13.30 -3.11 -6.75
N GLN A 81 14.64 -3.18 -6.74
CA GLN A 81 15.50 -3.18 -7.93
C GLN A 81 15.28 -4.35 -8.90
N GLN A 82 14.78 -5.47 -8.42
CA GLN A 82 14.64 -6.69 -9.24
C GLN A 82 13.36 -6.73 -10.07
N VAL A 83 12.29 -6.07 -9.62
CA VAL A 83 10.97 -6.12 -10.28
C VAL A 83 10.33 -4.73 -10.36
N ILE A 84 10.18 -4.04 -9.23
CA ILE A 84 9.35 -2.83 -9.16
C ILE A 84 10.02 -1.65 -9.87
N ASN A 85 11.32 -1.41 -9.62
CA ASN A 85 12.07 -0.34 -10.28
C ASN A 85 12.08 -0.51 -11.81
N PRO A 86 12.52 -1.66 -12.38
CA PRO A 86 12.52 -1.81 -13.83
C PRO A 86 11.13 -1.75 -14.44
N LEU A 87 10.09 -2.16 -13.71
CA LEU A 87 8.72 -2.06 -14.19
C LEU A 87 8.24 -0.60 -14.23
N ARG A 88 8.43 0.17 -13.13
CA ARG A 88 7.99 1.56 -13.06
C ARG A 88 8.72 2.47 -14.05
N VAL A 89 10.03 2.24 -14.23
CA VAL A 89 10.84 2.99 -15.19
C VAL A 89 10.55 2.55 -16.63
N GLY A 90 10.56 1.24 -16.91
CA GLY A 90 10.38 0.73 -18.27
C GLY A 90 9.00 1.01 -18.88
N LEU A 91 7.95 1.14 -18.08
CA LEU A 91 6.63 1.50 -18.59
C LEU A 91 6.57 2.94 -19.15
N THR A 92 7.46 3.82 -18.71
CA THR A 92 7.50 5.21 -19.20
C THR A 92 7.89 5.31 -20.67
N ASP A 93 8.75 4.40 -21.16
CA ASP A 93 9.14 4.31 -22.58
C ASP A 93 7.93 3.93 -23.47
N HIS A 94 6.90 3.38 -22.86
CA HIS A 94 5.67 2.97 -23.54
C HIS A 94 4.52 3.96 -23.35
N GLY A 95 4.79 5.14 -22.80
CA GLY A 95 3.81 6.22 -22.59
C GLY A 95 2.86 5.94 -21.42
N TRP A 96 3.30 5.25 -20.39
CA TRP A 96 2.60 5.10 -19.12
C TRP A 96 3.33 5.89 -18.04
N HIS A 97 2.65 6.86 -17.45
CA HIS A 97 3.10 7.38 -16.15
C HIS A 97 2.95 6.29 -15.11
N THR A 98 3.84 6.24 -14.15
CA THR A 98 3.75 5.21 -13.09
C THR A 98 3.72 5.86 -11.71
N LEU A 99 2.92 5.29 -10.82
CA LEU A 99 2.88 5.61 -9.41
C LEU A 99 3.09 4.32 -8.62
N SER A 100 4.33 4.06 -8.21
CA SER A 100 4.63 2.93 -7.35
C SER A 100 4.36 3.31 -5.89
N ILE A 101 3.56 2.52 -5.18
CA ILE A 101 3.10 2.86 -3.84
C ILE A 101 3.57 1.86 -2.78
N GLN A 102 3.82 2.37 -1.57
CA GLN A 102 4.08 1.54 -0.41
C GLN A 102 2.81 0.79 -0.01
N MET A 103 2.84 -0.53 -0.19
CA MET A 103 1.80 -1.41 0.32
C MET A 103 2.03 -1.71 1.80
N PRO A 104 0.97 -2.03 2.57
CA PRO A 104 1.11 -2.43 3.97
C PRO A 104 2.08 -3.61 4.12
N ILE A 105 3.03 -3.50 5.04
CA ILE A 105 4.04 -4.53 5.30
C ILE A 105 4.15 -4.88 6.78
N LEU A 106 4.68 -6.07 7.05
CA LEU A 106 5.04 -6.55 8.39
C LEU A 106 6.56 -6.66 8.56
N ALA A 107 6.99 -7.04 9.74
CA ALA A 107 8.37 -7.39 10.04
C ALA A 107 8.92 -8.45 9.06
N ASN A 108 10.26 -8.55 8.95
CA ASN A 108 10.91 -9.39 7.93
C ASN A 108 10.66 -10.89 8.11
N ASP A 109 10.34 -11.33 9.33
CA ASP A 109 10.09 -12.72 9.74
C ASP A 109 8.59 -13.07 9.72
N ALA A 110 7.73 -12.13 9.32
CA ALA A 110 6.30 -12.38 9.23
C ALA A 110 5.97 -13.33 8.09
N GLU A 111 5.25 -14.40 8.41
CA GLU A 111 4.77 -15.35 7.42
C GLU A 111 3.57 -14.81 6.63
N TYR A 112 3.37 -15.35 5.43
CA TYR A 112 2.31 -14.92 4.52
C TYR A 112 0.90 -14.85 5.15
N PRO A 113 0.45 -15.81 5.98
CA PRO A 113 -0.87 -15.72 6.60
C PRO A 113 -1.07 -14.54 7.55
N ALA A 114 0.04 -14.00 8.11
CA ALA A 114 -0.01 -12.85 9.01
C ALA A 114 -0.41 -11.54 8.29
N TYR A 115 -0.33 -11.51 6.96
CA TYR A 115 -0.73 -10.36 6.15
C TYR A 115 -2.24 -10.19 5.98
N ALA A 116 -3.06 -11.20 6.30
CA ALA A 116 -4.51 -11.13 6.12
C ALA A 116 -5.17 -9.94 6.85
N PRO A 117 -4.80 -9.58 8.09
CA PRO A 117 -5.36 -8.42 8.77
C PRO A 117 -5.02 -7.08 8.11
N LEU A 118 -3.93 -7.00 7.32
CA LEU A 118 -3.53 -5.77 6.63
C LEU A 118 -4.42 -5.44 5.42
N TYR A 119 -5.29 -6.33 4.99
CA TYR A 119 -6.13 -6.08 3.83
C TYR A 119 -7.11 -4.93 4.04
N ASP A 120 -7.44 -4.59 5.28
CA ASP A 120 -8.24 -3.40 5.61
C ASP A 120 -7.49 -2.08 5.36
N GLU A 121 -6.13 -2.12 5.30
CA GLU A 121 -5.28 -0.97 4.99
C GLU A 121 -5.04 -0.79 3.48
N VAL A 122 -5.36 -1.80 2.68
CA VAL A 122 -5.09 -1.80 1.22
C VAL A 122 -5.97 -0.79 0.49
N ALA A 123 -7.28 -0.82 0.75
CA ALA A 123 -8.23 0.02 0.04
C ALA A 123 -7.97 1.52 0.23
N PRO A 124 -7.71 2.04 1.44
CA PRO A 124 -7.34 3.44 1.64
C PRO A 124 -6.10 3.86 0.83
N ARG A 125 -5.04 3.04 0.78
CA ARG A 125 -3.81 3.36 0.03
C ARG A 125 -4.02 3.38 -1.47
N ILE A 126 -4.71 2.37 -2.02
CA ILE A 126 -5.03 2.34 -3.45
C ILE A 126 -5.93 3.51 -3.83
N ASN A 127 -6.94 3.83 -3.00
CA ASN A 127 -7.82 4.96 -3.25
C ASN A 127 -7.07 6.30 -3.23
N ALA A 128 -6.14 6.49 -2.29
CA ALA A 128 -5.30 7.69 -2.25
C ALA A 128 -4.49 7.85 -3.55
N ALA A 129 -3.89 6.77 -4.04
CA ALA A 129 -3.14 6.77 -5.29
C ALA A 129 -4.04 7.04 -6.51
N ILE A 130 -5.23 6.45 -6.58
CA ILE A 130 -6.20 6.70 -7.65
C ILE A 130 -6.65 8.17 -7.63
N ASN A 131 -6.96 8.71 -6.45
CA ASN A 131 -7.42 10.09 -6.31
C ASN A 131 -6.33 11.07 -6.74
N TYR A 132 -5.08 10.87 -6.29
CA TYR A 132 -3.94 11.66 -6.73
C TYR A 132 -3.84 11.69 -8.27
N LEU A 133 -3.84 10.53 -8.91
CA LEU A 133 -3.73 10.46 -10.38
C LEU A 133 -4.91 11.11 -11.09
N LYS A 134 -6.12 11.04 -10.54
CA LYS A 134 -7.30 11.72 -11.09
C LYS A 134 -7.22 13.23 -10.94
N GLU A 135 -6.73 13.73 -9.81
CA GLU A 135 -6.51 15.16 -9.57
C GLU A 135 -5.47 15.73 -10.53
N GLU A 136 -4.42 14.93 -10.86
CA GLU A 136 -3.44 15.25 -11.91
C GLU A 136 -4.00 15.12 -13.34
N GLY A 137 -5.26 14.68 -13.51
CA GLY A 137 -5.95 14.63 -14.78
C GLY A 137 -5.86 13.33 -15.56
N TYR A 138 -5.26 12.27 -15.00
CA TYR A 138 -5.16 10.98 -15.65
C TYR A 138 -6.52 10.26 -15.71
N LYS A 139 -6.92 9.86 -16.94
CA LYS A 139 -8.24 9.25 -17.20
C LYS A 139 -8.21 7.74 -17.32
N LYS A 140 -7.06 7.19 -17.69
CA LYS A 140 -6.86 5.73 -17.82
C LYS A 140 -5.89 5.28 -16.76
N ILE A 141 -6.41 4.64 -15.72
CA ILE A 141 -5.61 4.14 -14.60
C ILE A 141 -5.71 2.62 -14.58
N VAL A 142 -4.58 1.94 -14.53
CA VAL A 142 -4.49 0.49 -14.34
C VAL A 142 -3.79 0.18 -13.04
N LEU A 143 -4.13 -0.95 -12.43
CA LEU A 143 -3.40 -1.49 -11.28
C LEU A 143 -2.48 -2.61 -11.75
N ILE A 144 -1.25 -2.62 -11.24
CA ILE A 144 -0.28 -3.70 -11.50
C ILE A 144 0.22 -4.20 -10.16
N GLY A 145 0.04 -5.47 -9.87
CA GLY A 145 0.46 -6.10 -8.64
C GLY A 145 1.59 -7.11 -8.86
N HIS A 146 2.53 -7.16 -7.93
CA HIS A 146 3.55 -8.19 -7.89
C HIS A 146 3.40 -9.01 -6.61
N SER A 147 3.31 -10.35 -6.73
CA SER A 147 3.24 -11.26 -5.59
C SER A 147 2.09 -10.87 -4.62
N GLN A 148 2.39 -10.55 -3.35
CA GLN A 148 1.38 -10.06 -2.39
C GLN A 148 0.61 -8.84 -2.90
N GLY A 149 1.23 -7.94 -3.66
CA GLY A 149 0.55 -6.82 -4.29
C GLY A 149 -0.55 -7.26 -5.26
N SER A 150 -0.37 -8.39 -5.97
CA SER A 150 -1.41 -8.99 -6.80
C SER A 150 -2.61 -9.47 -5.97
N THR A 151 -2.35 -10.13 -4.84
CA THR A 151 -3.41 -10.58 -3.94
C THR A 151 -4.17 -9.41 -3.32
N MET A 152 -3.44 -8.37 -2.88
CA MET A 152 -4.02 -7.14 -2.33
C MET A 152 -4.86 -6.38 -3.38
N GLY A 153 -4.36 -6.28 -4.62
CA GLY A 153 -5.10 -5.67 -5.72
C GLY A 153 -6.37 -6.45 -6.08
N THR A 154 -6.30 -7.79 -6.10
CA THR A 154 -7.47 -8.64 -6.31
C THR A 154 -8.50 -8.47 -5.19
N TYR A 155 -8.05 -8.43 -3.93
CA TYR A 155 -8.92 -8.17 -2.79
C TYR A 155 -9.60 -6.80 -2.88
N TYR A 156 -8.84 -5.77 -3.25
CA TYR A 156 -9.36 -4.43 -3.47
C TYR A 156 -10.49 -4.42 -4.51
N LEU A 157 -10.24 -5.01 -5.67
CA LEU A 157 -11.22 -5.06 -6.77
C LEU A 157 -12.48 -5.87 -6.43
N ALA A 158 -12.33 -6.91 -5.64
CA ALA A 158 -13.46 -7.74 -5.20
C ALA A 158 -14.38 -7.02 -4.20
N ASN A 159 -13.85 -6.08 -3.42
CA ASN A 159 -14.56 -5.46 -2.29
C ASN A 159 -14.86 -3.97 -2.50
N ASN A 160 -14.37 -3.36 -3.56
CA ASN A 160 -14.54 -1.91 -3.79
C ASN A 160 -15.07 -1.64 -5.20
N LYS A 161 -15.97 -0.67 -5.29
CA LYS A 161 -16.34 -0.10 -6.59
C LYS A 161 -15.25 0.87 -7.03
N THR A 162 -14.70 0.65 -8.20
CA THR A 162 -13.64 1.48 -8.77
C THR A 162 -13.86 1.62 -10.28
N ASP A 163 -13.29 2.66 -10.84
CA ASP A 163 -13.30 2.97 -12.27
C ASP A 163 -11.91 2.79 -12.92
N VAL A 164 -11.02 2.03 -12.27
CA VAL A 164 -9.75 1.63 -12.90
C VAL A 164 -10.01 0.83 -14.18
N THR A 165 -9.20 1.09 -15.19
CA THR A 165 -9.41 0.57 -16.55
C THR A 165 -9.00 -0.89 -16.70
N GLY A 166 -8.10 -1.37 -15.84
CA GLY A 166 -7.61 -2.74 -15.88
C GLY A 166 -6.75 -3.12 -14.68
N PHE A 167 -6.44 -4.41 -14.59
CA PHE A 167 -5.58 -4.99 -13.56
C PHE A 167 -4.67 -6.06 -14.18
N VAL A 168 -3.41 -6.05 -13.78
CA VAL A 168 -2.39 -7.06 -14.06
C VAL A 168 -1.83 -7.56 -12.73
N GLY A 169 -1.87 -8.89 -12.50
CA GLY A 169 -1.42 -9.50 -11.26
C GLY A 169 -0.81 -10.88 -11.46
#